data_2a46527047d3528804eae69ea5d0df81
#
_entry.id   2a46527047d3528804eae69ea5d0df81
#
_cell.length_a   1.000
_cell.length_b   1.000
_cell.length_c   1.000
_cell.angle_alpha   90.00
_cell.angle_beta   90.00
_cell.angle_gamma   90.00
#
_symmetry.space_group_name_H-M   'P 1'
#
loop_
_entity.id
_entity.type
_entity.pdbx_description
1 polymer ?
#
loop_
_entity_poly.entity_id
_entity_poly.type
_entity_poly.pdbx_seq_one_letter_code
_entity_poly.pdbx_strand_id
1 'polypeptide(L)'
;MALILAKRRVKKLRCIVEKSEDGIERVGYPNDAFFKDVFSQPQHAIAFFKSRLPPAIVAQVDWPTLKVLPSSFVKSGLQQVQADLLFAVNIGGRDARLYLLFEHQSTVDPTMPLRLLGYVAEILFKHHKDHGLPLPPVLPFVFHQGPERWNVSTAFEDLFQLPEELAGLLPFLPKFRHALLDLTRYDPEQDQDESQLRSVMQLMKLSRERQLARYFDWLVGTAAEALPEGLLKRILLYALHSDSDLDVEKIYHKLSPNPELRRNAMSVAEQLIAEGLNKGRVEGMEMGIEKGLEKGRVEGQEKGLWIGKIQTLEDFLGMIPSSSEVLDPLSVVELAAMHQGLHREYERRFKQR
;
A
#
# COMPACT_ATOMS: atom_id res chain seq x y z
N MET A 1 20.60 -13.29 29.83
CA MET A 1 19.54 -14.22 29.33
C MET A 1 18.60 -13.53 28.36
N ALA A 2 18.07 -12.34 28.66
CA ALA A 2 17.22 -11.57 27.72
C ALA A 2 17.88 -11.25 26.38
N LEU A 3 19.17 -10.91 26.36
CA LEU A 3 19.93 -10.59 25.14
C LEU A 3 20.13 -11.79 24.21
N ILE A 4 20.28 -13.00 24.76
CA ILE A 4 20.41 -14.26 24.01
C ILE A 4 19.07 -14.67 23.39
N LEU A 5 17.97 -14.43 24.11
CA LEU A 5 16.62 -14.65 23.59
C LEU A 5 16.26 -13.64 22.50
N ALA A 6 16.65 -12.36 22.66
CA ALA A 6 16.51 -11.35 21.62
C ALA A 6 17.32 -11.71 20.37
N LYS A 7 18.59 -12.10 20.49
CA LYS A 7 19.43 -12.53 19.34
C LYS A 7 18.87 -13.77 18.62
N ARG A 8 18.32 -14.75 19.35
CA ARG A 8 17.65 -15.92 18.73
C ARG A 8 16.35 -15.54 18.01
N ARG A 9 15.59 -14.58 18.57
CA ARG A 9 14.35 -14.07 17.97
C ARG A 9 14.63 -13.24 16.71
N VAL A 10 15.64 -12.36 16.75
CA VAL A 10 16.07 -11.54 15.61
C VAL A 10 16.63 -12.40 14.45
N LYS A 11 17.39 -13.48 14.76
CA LYS A 11 17.85 -14.43 13.75
C LYS A 11 16.69 -15.17 13.05
N LYS A 12 15.57 -15.35 13.76
CA LYS A 12 14.34 -15.92 13.23
C LYS A 12 13.59 -14.92 12.30
N LEU A 13 13.67 -13.61 12.61
CA LEU A 13 13.17 -12.53 11.74
C LEU A 13 13.91 -12.49 10.40
N ARG A 14 15.24 -12.59 10.41
CA ARG A 14 16.04 -12.64 9.20
C ARG A 14 15.61 -13.78 8.28
N CYS A 15 15.33 -14.97 8.83
CA CYS A 15 14.82 -16.11 8.08
C CYS A 15 13.39 -15.93 7.53
N ILE A 16 12.56 -15.10 8.18
CA ILE A 16 11.18 -14.80 7.73
C ILE A 16 11.20 -13.75 6.63
N VAL A 17 12.04 -12.72 6.76
CA VAL A 17 12.24 -11.68 5.73
C VAL A 17 12.94 -12.26 4.48
N GLU A 18 13.99 -13.08 4.66
CA GLU A 18 14.70 -13.72 3.55
C GLU A 18 13.85 -14.76 2.79
N LYS A 19 12.88 -15.42 3.44
CA LYS A 19 11.95 -16.34 2.78
C LYS A 19 10.79 -15.65 2.07
N SER A 20 10.54 -14.37 2.36
CA SER A 20 9.52 -13.60 1.67
C SER A 20 10.03 -12.92 0.39
N GLU A 21 11.29 -13.07 0.02
CA GLU A 21 11.85 -12.53 -1.22
C GLU A 21 11.24 -13.13 -2.49
N ASP A 22 10.64 -14.33 -2.43
CA ASP A 22 9.99 -14.98 -3.57
C ASP A 22 8.47 -14.77 -3.69
N GLY A 23 7.84 -13.98 -2.81
CA GLY A 23 6.37 -13.87 -2.78
C GLY A 23 5.76 -12.58 -2.24
N ILE A 24 6.55 -11.60 -1.79
CA ILE A 24 5.99 -10.29 -1.49
C ILE A 24 5.87 -9.53 -2.81
N GLU A 25 4.63 -9.37 -3.31
CA GLU A 25 4.31 -8.23 -4.15
C GLU A 25 4.96 -7.02 -3.48
N ARG A 26 6.00 -6.46 -4.11
CA ARG A 26 6.56 -5.17 -3.71
C ARG A 26 5.37 -4.24 -3.69
N VAL A 27 4.89 -3.85 -2.51
CA VAL A 27 3.85 -2.84 -2.37
C VAL A 27 4.36 -1.65 -3.18
N GLY A 28 3.75 -1.45 -4.35
CA GLY A 28 4.18 -0.42 -5.25
C GLY A 28 4.13 0.91 -4.52
N TYR A 29 5.26 1.61 -4.45
CA TYR A 29 5.40 2.93 -3.84
C TYR A 29 5.25 2.98 -2.30
N PRO A 30 6.24 2.52 -1.52
CA PRO A 30 6.21 2.60 -0.07
C PRO A 30 6.02 4.04 0.46
N ASN A 31 6.49 5.04 -0.28
CA ASN A 31 6.33 6.46 0.06
C ASN A 31 4.87 6.91 0.05
N ASP A 32 4.12 6.55 -1.00
CA ASP A 32 2.71 6.90 -1.15
C ASP A 32 1.84 6.20 -0.09
N ALA A 33 2.09 4.92 0.15
CA ALA A 33 1.41 4.15 1.18
C ALA A 33 1.66 4.72 2.58
N PHE A 34 2.90 5.08 2.90
CA PHE A 34 3.25 5.68 4.18
C PHE A 34 2.64 7.08 4.33
N PHE A 35 2.69 7.92 3.30
CA PHE A 35 2.05 9.22 3.28
C PHE A 35 0.55 9.09 3.58
N LYS A 36 -0.16 8.23 2.87
CA LYS A 36 -1.59 7.99 3.08
C LYS A 36 -1.89 7.44 4.47
N ASP A 37 -1.10 6.49 4.96
CA ASP A 37 -1.29 5.89 6.29
C ASP A 37 -1.11 6.91 7.41
N VAL A 38 -0.09 7.77 7.33
CA VAL A 38 0.17 8.80 8.34
C VAL A 38 -0.86 9.92 8.25
N PHE A 39 -1.04 10.53 7.08
CA PHE A 39 -1.87 11.73 6.93
C PHE A 39 -3.37 11.45 6.84
N SER A 40 -3.81 10.21 6.66
CA SER A 40 -5.21 9.85 6.88
C SER A 40 -5.62 9.93 8.36
N GLN A 41 -4.66 9.98 9.28
CA GLN A 41 -4.95 10.21 10.70
C GLN A 41 -5.21 11.70 10.94
N PRO A 42 -6.41 12.11 11.44
CA PRO A 42 -6.77 13.51 11.57
C PRO A 42 -5.76 14.35 12.34
N GLN A 43 -5.18 13.79 13.43
CA GLN A 43 -4.19 14.51 14.25
C GLN A 43 -2.95 14.92 13.46
N HIS A 44 -2.43 14.06 12.57
CA HIS A 44 -1.24 14.38 11.77
C HIS A 44 -1.57 15.35 10.63
N ALA A 45 -2.73 15.19 10.00
CA ALA A 45 -3.21 16.16 9.00
C ALA A 45 -3.42 17.54 9.62
N ILE A 46 -4.06 17.62 10.79
CA ILE A 46 -4.28 18.88 11.52
C ILE A 46 -2.95 19.55 11.87
N ALA A 47 -2.00 18.80 12.45
CA ALA A 47 -0.67 19.32 12.78
C ALA A 47 0.02 19.87 11.54
N PHE A 48 -0.02 19.12 10.42
CA PHE A 48 0.57 19.51 9.15
C PHE A 48 -0.05 20.81 8.60
N PHE A 49 -1.37 20.88 8.47
CA PHE A 49 -2.01 22.05 7.90
C PHE A 49 -1.88 23.28 8.80
N LYS A 50 -1.92 23.13 10.13
CA LYS A 50 -1.68 24.23 11.07
C LYS A 50 -0.29 24.83 10.93
N SER A 51 0.73 24.03 10.68
CA SER A 51 2.11 24.52 10.53
C SER A 51 2.41 25.09 9.15
N ARG A 52 1.57 24.83 8.15
CA ARG A 52 1.84 25.20 6.73
C ARG A 52 0.89 26.24 6.15
N LEU A 53 -0.31 26.37 6.71
CA LEU A 53 -1.26 27.36 6.22
C LEU A 53 -1.02 28.74 6.85
N PRO A 54 -1.39 29.83 6.15
CA PRO A 54 -1.32 31.18 6.73
C PRO A 54 -2.08 31.25 8.05
N PRO A 55 -1.52 31.92 9.09
CA PRO A 55 -2.16 32.01 10.40
C PRO A 55 -3.60 32.54 10.37
N ALA A 56 -3.89 33.48 9.45
CA ALA A 56 -5.24 33.99 9.25
C ALA A 56 -6.25 32.93 8.82
N ILE A 57 -5.83 31.93 8.02
CA ILE A 57 -6.67 30.79 7.64
C ILE A 57 -6.78 29.84 8.82
N VAL A 58 -5.66 29.50 9.46
CA VAL A 58 -5.60 28.55 10.60
C VAL A 58 -6.56 29.00 11.73
N ALA A 59 -6.63 30.29 11.99
CA ALA A 59 -7.51 30.86 13.01
C ALA A 59 -9.02 30.76 12.70
N GLN A 60 -9.39 30.56 11.43
CA GLN A 60 -10.78 30.45 11.00
C GLN A 60 -11.26 29.00 10.87
N VAL A 61 -10.36 28.03 10.93
CA VAL A 61 -10.68 26.61 10.74
C VAL A 61 -11.09 25.99 12.07
N ASP A 62 -12.25 25.33 12.08
CA ASP A 62 -12.71 24.48 13.18
C ASP A 62 -12.10 23.07 13.07
N TRP A 63 -10.85 22.96 13.49
CA TRP A 63 -10.03 21.74 13.34
C TRP A 63 -10.65 20.45 13.88
N PRO A 64 -11.39 20.43 15.01
CA PRO A 64 -12.11 19.25 15.49
C PRO A 64 -13.11 18.67 14.48
N THR A 65 -13.56 19.47 13.52
CA THR A 65 -14.51 19.03 12.48
C THR A 65 -13.86 18.41 11.25
N LEU A 66 -12.52 18.37 11.20
CA LEU A 66 -11.78 17.81 10.07
C LEU A 66 -12.12 16.32 9.87
N LYS A 67 -12.55 15.98 8.67
CA LYS A 67 -12.91 14.63 8.26
C LYS A 67 -12.20 14.26 6.97
N VAL A 68 -11.69 13.04 6.92
CA VAL A 68 -11.20 12.42 5.67
C VAL A 68 -12.40 12.03 4.82
N LEU A 69 -12.36 12.39 3.55
CA LEU A 69 -13.40 12.04 2.58
C LEU A 69 -12.87 11.01 1.58
N PRO A 70 -13.77 10.22 0.94
CA PRO A 70 -13.39 9.41 -0.21
C PRO A 70 -12.80 10.30 -1.31
N SER A 71 -11.58 9.97 -1.75
CA SER A 71 -10.82 10.73 -2.74
C SER A 71 -10.94 10.20 -4.18
N SER A 72 -11.74 9.13 -4.39
CA SER A 72 -11.99 8.57 -5.71
C SER A 72 -13.14 9.31 -6.41
N PHE A 73 -12.88 9.80 -7.61
CA PHE A 73 -13.86 10.45 -8.48
C PHE A 73 -14.01 9.65 -9.76
N VAL A 74 -15.26 9.38 -10.18
CA VAL A 74 -15.55 8.72 -11.44
C VAL A 74 -15.84 9.81 -12.48
N LYS A 75 -14.97 9.95 -13.48
CA LYS A 75 -15.25 10.81 -14.65
C LYS A 75 -16.25 10.13 -15.58
N SER A 76 -17.08 10.93 -16.26
CA SER A 76 -17.86 10.46 -17.40
C SER A 76 -16.90 9.91 -18.46
N GLY A 77 -16.83 8.59 -18.62
CA GLY A 77 -15.87 7.90 -19.51
C GLY A 77 -15.05 6.79 -18.85
N LEU A 78 -15.44 6.32 -17.65
CA LEU A 78 -14.84 5.19 -16.92
C LEU A 78 -13.38 5.39 -16.44
N GLN A 79 -12.78 6.55 -16.60
CA GLN A 79 -11.49 6.83 -15.95
C GLN A 79 -11.72 7.27 -14.50
N GLN A 80 -11.24 6.46 -13.58
CA GLN A 80 -11.15 6.87 -12.17
C GLN A 80 -10.04 7.90 -12.03
N VAL A 81 -10.40 9.06 -11.51
CA VAL A 81 -9.44 10.07 -11.05
C VAL A 81 -9.42 9.97 -9.54
N GLN A 82 -8.26 9.70 -8.98
CA GLN A 82 -8.10 9.53 -7.54
C GLN A 82 -7.07 10.54 -7.04
N ALA A 83 -7.51 11.40 -6.15
CA ALA A 83 -6.61 12.22 -5.33
C ALA A 83 -6.00 11.36 -4.21
N ASP A 84 -4.87 11.76 -3.66
CA ASP A 84 -4.26 10.99 -2.58
C ASP A 84 -5.08 11.10 -1.30
N LEU A 85 -5.33 12.31 -0.81
CA LEU A 85 -6.17 12.55 0.35
C LEU A 85 -7.06 13.79 0.12
N LEU A 86 -8.30 13.69 0.57
CA LEU A 86 -9.26 14.80 0.58
C LEU A 86 -9.85 14.94 1.98
N PHE A 87 -9.86 16.16 2.48
CA PHE A 87 -10.46 16.49 3.77
C PHE A 87 -11.54 17.54 3.60
N ALA A 88 -12.56 17.48 4.45
CA ALA A 88 -13.51 18.55 4.65
C ALA A 88 -13.40 19.04 6.10
N VAL A 89 -13.45 20.36 6.28
CA VAL A 89 -13.40 21.01 7.59
C VAL A 89 -14.30 22.24 7.58
N ASN A 90 -14.91 22.57 8.70
CA ASN A 90 -15.72 23.78 8.83
C ASN A 90 -14.84 25.02 9.03
N ILE A 91 -15.28 26.19 8.50
CA ILE A 91 -14.58 27.47 8.64
C ILE A 91 -15.54 28.60 9.05
N GLY A 92 -14.99 29.62 9.75
CA GLY A 92 -15.68 30.86 10.03
C GLY A 92 -16.87 30.76 11.01
N GLY A 93 -16.97 29.71 11.81
CA GLY A 93 -18.07 29.49 12.76
C GLY A 93 -19.45 29.35 12.11
N ARG A 94 -19.50 29.10 10.80
CA ARG A 94 -20.72 28.95 9.99
C ARG A 94 -20.72 27.55 9.36
N ASP A 95 -21.83 27.14 8.77
CA ASP A 95 -21.96 25.94 7.93
C ASP A 95 -21.17 26.09 6.59
N ALA A 96 -20.04 26.79 6.62
CA ALA A 96 -19.14 26.92 5.49
C ALA A 96 -18.07 25.84 5.57
N ARG A 97 -17.83 25.17 4.45
CA ARG A 97 -16.82 24.12 4.34
C ARG A 97 -15.58 24.60 3.60
N LEU A 98 -14.44 24.10 4.03
CA LEU A 98 -13.18 24.17 3.29
C LEU A 98 -12.79 22.73 2.91
N TYR A 99 -12.47 22.51 1.65
CA TYR A 99 -11.85 21.26 1.22
C TYR A 99 -10.33 21.45 1.14
N LEU A 100 -9.60 20.52 1.77
CA LEU A 100 -8.15 20.44 1.67
C LEU A 100 -7.82 19.22 0.78
N LEU A 101 -7.33 19.49 -0.41
CA LEU A 101 -6.87 18.49 -1.36
C LEU A 101 -5.36 18.30 -1.17
N PHE A 102 -4.93 17.12 -0.77
CA PHE A 102 -3.54 16.86 -0.38
C PHE A 102 -2.95 15.77 -1.27
N GLU A 103 -2.01 16.17 -2.12
CA GLU A 103 -1.35 15.32 -3.13
C GLU A 103 0.11 15.05 -2.77
N HIS A 104 0.52 13.80 -2.84
CA HIS A 104 1.90 13.35 -2.67
C HIS A 104 2.57 13.16 -4.02
N GLN A 105 3.74 13.76 -4.22
CA GLN A 105 4.50 13.66 -5.47
C GLN A 105 5.93 13.23 -5.22
N SER A 106 6.35 12.17 -5.87
CA SER A 106 7.73 11.65 -5.84
C SER A 106 8.61 12.18 -6.97
N THR A 107 8.02 12.84 -7.94
CA THR A 107 8.70 13.48 -9.10
C THR A 107 8.12 14.86 -9.33
N VAL A 108 8.89 15.74 -9.98
CA VAL A 108 8.39 17.05 -10.40
C VAL A 108 7.46 16.85 -11.59
N ASP A 109 6.23 17.34 -11.49
CA ASP A 109 5.22 17.29 -12.55
C ASP A 109 4.90 18.71 -13.04
N PRO A 110 5.37 19.10 -14.24
CA PRO A 110 5.07 20.43 -14.80
C PRO A 110 3.59 20.67 -15.03
N THR A 111 2.78 19.62 -15.16
CA THR A 111 1.35 19.70 -15.39
C THR A 111 0.52 19.64 -14.11
N MET A 112 1.18 19.67 -12.94
CA MET A 112 0.51 19.55 -11.63
C MET A 112 -0.66 20.54 -11.46
N PRO A 113 -0.55 21.84 -11.82
CA PRO A 113 -1.68 22.75 -11.71
C PRO A 113 -2.87 22.32 -12.57
N LEU A 114 -2.64 21.73 -13.75
CA LEU A 114 -3.71 21.21 -14.62
C LEU A 114 -4.42 19.99 -14.03
N ARG A 115 -3.66 19.07 -13.43
CA ARG A 115 -4.23 17.92 -12.70
C ARG A 115 -5.10 18.40 -11.54
N LEU A 116 -4.59 19.34 -10.75
CA LEU A 116 -5.30 19.90 -9.60
C LEU A 116 -6.58 20.65 -10.03
N LEU A 117 -6.57 21.35 -11.17
CA LEU A 117 -7.79 21.95 -11.71
C LEU A 117 -8.88 20.90 -11.95
N GLY A 118 -8.50 19.76 -12.52
CA GLY A 118 -9.42 18.64 -12.70
C GLY A 118 -10.01 18.14 -11.38
N TYR A 119 -9.19 17.94 -10.36
CA TYR A 119 -9.65 17.51 -9.03
C TYR A 119 -10.55 18.55 -8.35
N VAL A 120 -10.16 19.82 -8.42
CA VAL A 120 -10.96 20.93 -7.86
C VAL A 120 -12.33 20.99 -8.54
N ALA A 121 -12.40 20.88 -9.87
CA ALA A 121 -13.66 20.88 -10.60
C ALA A 121 -14.56 19.73 -10.15
N GLU A 122 -14.04 18.50 -10.07
CA GLU A 122 -14.83 17.34 -9.63
C GLU A 122 -15.32 17.47 -8.18
N ILE A 123 -14.51 18.00 -7.27
CA ILE A 123 -14.92 18.27 -5.88
C ILE A 123 -16.08 19.28 -5.87
N LEU A 124 -15.97 20.35 -6.64
CA LEU A 124 -16.99 21.39 -6.71
C LEU A 124 -18.29 20.90 -7.37
N PHE A 125 -18.19 20.10 -8.44
CA PHE A 125 -19.36 19.48 -9.05
C PHE A 125 -20.08 18.53 -8.09
N LYS A 126 -19.32 17.70 -7.39
CA LYS A 126 -19.88 16.80 -6.36
C LYS A 126 -20.56 17.59 -5.25
N HIS A 127 -19.88 18.63 -4.73
CA HIS A 127 -20.46 19.47 -3.70
C HIS A 127 -21.74 20.13 -4.18
N HIS A 128 -21.76 20.70 -5.38
CA HIS A 128 -22.95 21.33 -5.96
C HIS A 128 -24.11 20.35 -6.10
N LYS A 129 -23.83 19.13 -6.52
CA LYS A 129 -24.84 18.08 -6.64
C LYS A 129 -25.45 17.71 -5.28
N ASP A 130 -24.61 17.64 -4.23
CA ASP A 130 -25.03 17.15 -2.92
C ASP A 130 -25.61 18.27 -2.01
N HIS A 131 -25.20 19.54 -2.23
CA HIS A 131 -25.45 20.67 -1.32
C HIS A 131 -25.94 21.95 -2.02
N GLY A 132 -25.79 22.08 -3.35
CA GLY A 132 -26.14 23.31 -4.09
C GLY A 132 -25.09 24.41 -3.96
N LEU A 133 -25.54 25.65 -4.02
CA LEU A 133 -24.74 26.87 -3.87
C LEU A 133 -24.88 27.46 -2.45
N PRO A 134 -23.86 28.20 -1.96
CA PRO A 134 -22.61 28.59 -2.63
C PRO A 134 -21.59 27.47 -2.66
N LEU A 135 -20.66 27.52 -3.63
CA LEU A 135 -19.55 26.59 -3.69
C LEU A 135 -18.54 26.86 -2.58
N PRO A 136 -17.97 25.82 -1.96
CA PRO A 136 -16.95 25.96 -0.93
C PRO A 136 -15.58 26.26 -1.56
N PRO A 137 -14.67 26.92 -0.82
CA PRO A 137 -13.28 26.97 -1.23
C PRO A 137 -12.65 25.58 -1.22
N VAL A 138 -11.77 25.31 -2.21
CA VAL A 138 -10.90 24.12 -2.26
C VAL A 138 -9.46 24.61 -2.23
N LEU A 139 -8.66 24.10 -1.29
CA LEU A 139 -7.26 24.45 -1.15
C LEU A 139 -6.42 23.24 -1.60
N PRO A 140 -5.83 23.26 -2.79
CA PRO A 140 -4.90 22.23 -3.22
C PRO A 140 -3.54 22.40 -2.55
N PHE A 141 -3.01 21.32 -2.01
CA PHE A 141 -1.70 21.27 -1.39
C PHE A 141 -0.89 20.10 -1.96
N VAL A 142 0.30 20.37 -2.45
CA VAL A 142 1.25 19.37 -2.96
C VAL A 142 2.35 19.12 -1.94
N PHE A 143 2.55 17.88 -1.61
CA PHE A 143 3.66 17.39 -0.78
C PHE A 143 4.68 16.72 -1.71
N HIS A 144 5.77 17.39 -1.98
CA HIS A 144 6.83 16.86 -2.85
C HIS A 144 7.90 16.14 -2.03
N GLN A 145 8.03 14.85 -2.28
CA GLN A 145 9.05 13.96 -1.69
C GLN A 145 9.99 13.42 -2.80
N GLY A 146 10.36 14.24 -3.77
CA GLY A 146 11.30 13.86 -4.83
C GLY A 146 12.77 14.01 -4.43
N PRO A 147 13.71 13.42 -5.18
CA PRO A 147 15.15 13.68 -5.00
C PRO A 147 15.55 15.06 -5.51
N GLU A 148 14.83 15.60 -6.45
CA GLU A 148 15.08 16.90 -7.07
C GLU A 148 14.22 17.97 -6.45
N ARG A 149 14.70 19.22 -6.46
CA ARG A 149 13.91 20.38 -6.01
C ARG A 149 12.74 20.61 -6.94
N TRP A 150 11.62 21.02 -6.36
CA TRP A 150 10.50 21.51 -7.14
C TRP A 150 10.87 22.82 -7.84
N ASN A 151 10.87 22.80 -9.16
CA ASN A 151 11.34 23.89 -10.02
C ASN A 151 10.31 24.39 -11.03
N VAL A 152 9.04 23.97 -10.85
CA VAL A 152 7.93 24.39 -11.70
C VAL A 152 6.97 25.31 -10.93
N SER A 153 6.21 26.13 -11.68
CA SER A 153 5.27 27.07 -11.06
C SER A 153 4.16 26.34 -10.32
N THR A 154 3.70 26.98 -9.24
CA THR A 154 2.51 26.57 -8.50
C THR A 154 1.24 27.28 -8.99
N ALA A 155 1.36 28.24 -9.90
CA ALA A 155 0.26 29.00 -10.46
C ALA A 155 -0.21 28.38 -11.77
N PHE A 156 -1.53 28.22 -11.91
CA PHE A 156 -2.13 27.62 -13.10
C PHE A 156 -1.93 28.49 -14.35
N GLU A 157 -2.04 29.80 -14.20
CA GLU A 157 -1.86 30.77 -15.27
C GLU A 157 -0.49 30.70 -15.95
N ASP A 158 0.55 30.25 -15.26
CA ASP A 158 1.91 30.14 -15.80
C ASP A 158 2.07 28.97 -16.77
N LEU A 159 1.07 28.09 -16.90
CA LEU A 159 1.04 27.05 -17.94
C LEU A 159 0.75 27.62 -19.34
N PHE A 160 0.24 28.84 -19.42
CA PHE A 160 -0.06 29.50 -20.68
C PHE A 160 1.12 30.37 -21.13
N GLN A 161 1.66 30.06 -22.27
CA GLN A 161 2.70 30.87 -22.92
C GLN A 161 2.06 31.80 -23.93
N LEU A 162 1.37 32.86 -23.45
CA LEU A 162 0.72 33.81 -24.36
C LEU A 162 1.72 34.86 -24.86
N PRO A 163 1.80 35.10 -26.14
CA PRO A 163 2.51 36.25 -26.66
C PRO A 163 1.86 37.58 -26.20
N GLU A 164 2.64 38.64 -26.15
CA GLU A 164 2.21 39.95 -25.59
C GLU A 164 0.95 40.47 -26.26
N GLU A 165 0.82 40.26 -27.57
CA GLU A 165 -0.34 40.67 -28.37
C GLU A 165 -1.65 40.02 -27.96
N LEU A 166 -1.57 38.87 -27.27
CA LEU A 166 -2.72 38.13 -26.75
C LEU A 166 -2.95 38.31 -25.24
N ALA A 167 -2.25 39.27 -24.61
CA ALA A 167 -2.43 39.54 -23.16
C ALA A 167 -3.88 39.88 -22.78
N GLY A 168 -4.69 40.38 -23.72
CA GLY A 168 -6.13 40.58 -23.51
C GLY A 168 -6.94 39.33 -23.19
N LEU A 169 -6.37 38.11 -23.38
CA LEU A 169 -7.01 36.86 -23.03
C LEU A 169 -6.81 36.48 -21.53
N LEU A 170 -5.85 37.08 -20.84
CA LEU A 170 -5.52 36.75 -19.46
C LEU A 170 -6.73 36.80 -18.48
N PRO A 171 -7.70 37.74 -18.59
CA PRO A 171 -8.87 37.77 -17.74
C PRO A 171 -9.82 36.56 -17.90
N PHE A 172 -9.73 35.84 -19.02
CA PHE A 172 -10.58 34.70 -19.32
C PHE A 172 -9.95 33.35 -18.93
N LEU A 173 -8.69 33.35 -18.48
CA LEU A 173 -8.01 32.15 -18.05
C LEU A 173 -8.38 31.83 -16.59
N PRO A 174 -8.53 30.54 -16.27
CA PRO A 174 -8.64 30.12 -14.86
C PRO A 174 -7.39 30.55 -14.10
N LYS A 175 -7.61 31.07 -12.87
CA LYS A 175 -6.53 31.51 -11.99
C LYS A 175 -6.66 30.83 -10.66
N PHE A 176 -5.66 30.06 -10.26
CA PHE A 176 -5.51 29.54 -8.91
C PHE A 176 -4.07 29.15 -8.66
N ARG A 177 -3.75 28.93 -7.39
CA ARG A 177 -2.45 28.42 -6.94
C ARG A 177 -2.66 27.24 -6.04
N HIS A 178 -1.72 26.32 -6.05
CA HIS A 178 -1.61 25.31 -5.01
C HIS A 178 -0.52 25.67 -4.02
N ALA A 179 -0.72 25.27 -2.77
CA ALA A 179 0.32 25.31 -1.78
C ALA A 179 1.31 24.16 -2.03
N LEU A 180 2.56 24.35 -1.65
CA LEU A 180 3.62 23.38 -1.87
C LEU A 180 4.50 23.25 -0.63
N LEU A 181 4.72 22.00 -0.22
CA LEU A 181 5.87 21.66 0.61
C LEU A 181 6.85 20.85 -0.25
N ASP A 182 8.03 21.41 -0.45
CA ASP A 182 9.16 20.74 -1.05
C ASP A 182 10.07 20.17 0.04
N LEU A 183 10.02 18.85 0.24
CA LEU A 183 10.74 18.19 1.32
C LEU A 183 12.26 18.25 1.16
N THR A 184 12.78 18.54 -0.04
CA THR A 184 14.20 18.77 -0.26
C THR A 184 14.73 19.99 0.51
N ARG A 185 13.82 20.93 0.85
CA ARG A 185 14.14 22.16 1.61
C ARG A 185 13.78 22.06 3.09
N TYR A 186 13.19 20.96 3.51
CA TYR A 186 12.79 20.78 4.91
C TYR A 186 14.02 20.75 5.83
N ASP A 187 13.98 21.52 6.89
CA ASP A 187 14.99 21.54 7.94
C ASP A 187 14.32 21.36 9.31
N PRO A 188 14.50 20.22 9.98
CA PRO A 188 13.84 19.94 11.25
C PRO A 188 14.23 20.88 12.39
N GLU A 189 15.35 21.62 12.27
CA GLU A 189 15.79 22.56 13.29
C GLU A 189 15.18 23.96 13.10
N GLN A 190 14.78 24.29 11.89
CA GLN A 190 14.16 25.59 11.56
C GLN A 190 12.64 25.53 11.50
N ASP A 191 12.07 24.38 11.14
CA ASP A 191 10.64 24.17 11.09
C ASP A 191 10.05 23.96 12.49
N GLN A 192 8.95 24.70 12.79
CA GLN A 192 8.26 24.66 14.08
C GLN A 192 7.22 23.53 14.15
N ASP A 193 7.50 22.39 13.54
CA ASP A 193 6.60 21.25 13.58
C ASP A 193 6.56 20.62 14.98
N GLU A 194 5.39 20.07 15.35
CA GLU A 194 5.29 19.19 16.52
C GLU A 194 6.22 17.99 16.38
N SER A 195 6.71 17.45 17.49
CA SER A 195 7.75 16.40 17.51
C SER A 195 7.40 15.17 16.66
N GLN A 196 6.15 14.74 16.67
CA GLN A 196 5.69 13.59 15.88
C GLN A 196 5.72 13.90 14.38
N LEU A 197 5.20 15.07 13.97
CA LEU A 197 5.22 15.50 12.58
C LEU A 197 6.65 15.69 12.09
N ARG A 198 7.52 16.31 12.90
CA ARG A 198 8.94 16.47 12.62
C ARG A 198 9.62 15.11 12.35
N SER A 199 9.31 14.10 13.17
CA SER A 199 9.84 12.75 12.98
C SER A 199 9.41 12.13 11.65
N VAL A 200 8.14 12.29 11.27
CA VAL A 200 7.61 11.81 9.98
C VAL A 200 8.29 12.52 8.81
N MET A 201 8.37 13.85 8.87
CA MET A 201 8.97 14.66 7.80
C MET A 201 10.45 14.33 7.59
N GLN A 202 11.21 14.20 8.68
CA GLN A 202 12.62 13.85 8.65
C GLN A 202 12.85 12.43 8.14
N LEU A 203 12.01 11.47 8.53
CA LEU A 203 12.05 10.11 8.00
C LEU A 203 11.85 10.10 6.48
N MET A 204 10.80 10.77 5.99
CA MET A 204 10.47 10.81 4.57
C MET A 204 11.57 11.49 3.74
N LYS A 205 12.19 12.57 4.28
CA LYS A 205 13.32 13.24 3.66
C LYS A 205 14.52 12.31 3.56
N LEU A 206 14.98 11.76 4.68
CA LEU A 206 16.19 10.92 4.73
C LEU A 206 16.02 9.58 4.00
N SER A 207 14.79 9.07 3.88
CA SER A 207 14.49 7.93 3.04
C SER A 207 14.82 8.21 1.57
N ARG A 208 14.41 9.37 1.05
CA ARG A 208 14.71 9.76 -0.35
C ARG A 208 16.19 10.01 -0.60
N GLU A 209 16.88 10.51 0.41
CA GLU A 209 18.34 10.72 0.37
C GLU A 209 19.15 9.41 0.56
N ARG A 210 18.46 8.26 0.77
CA ARG A 210 19.07 6.96 1.13
C ARG A 210 19.94 7.05 2.39
N GLN A 211 19.49 7.81 3.38
CA GLN A 211 20.19 8.10 4.63
C GLN A 211 19.39 7.71 5.87
N LEU A 212 18.56 6.67 5.78
CA LEU A 212 17.70 6.23 6.89
C LEU A 212 18.48 5.87 8.15
N ALA A 213 19.70 5.39 8.03
CA ALA A 213 20.55 5.17 9.20
C ALA A 213 20.77 6.46 10.03
N ARG A 214 20.89 7.63 9.37
CA ARG A 214 21.02 8.95 10.03
C ARG A 214 19.71 9.37 10.70
N TYR A 215 18.57 8.94 10.18
CA TYR A 215 17.29 9.22 10.81
C TYR A 215 17.22 8.63 12.23
N PHE A 216 17.65 7.37 12.42
CA PHE A 216 17.61 6.74 13.74
C PHE A 216 18.63 7.35 14.70
N ASP A 217 19.80 7.80 14.21
CA ASP A 217 20.78 8.52 15.04
C ASP A 217 20.19 9.89 15.48
N TRP A 218 19.53 10.62 14.58
CA TRP A 218 18.84 11.86 14.88
C TRP A 218 17.68 11.65 15.86
N LEU A 219 16.85 10.62 15.64
CA LEU A 219 15.69 10.28 16.47
C LEU A 219 16.10 10.05 17.93
N VAL A 220 17.20 9.34 18.17
CA VAL A 220 17.72 9.08 19.53
C VAL A 220 18.20 10.37 20.19
N GLY A 221 18.79 11.31 19.42
CA GLY A 221 19.31 12.58 19.94
C GLY A 221 18.24 13.64 20.22
N THR A 222 17.14 13.64 19.48
CA THR A 222 16.15 14.73 19.52
C THR A 222 14.80 14.32 20.08
N ALA A 223 14.37 13.07 19.89
CA ALA A 223 13.07 12.59 20.35
C ALA A 223 13.16 11.97 21.75
N ALA A 224 13.54 12.79 22.72
CA ALA A 224 13.37 12.41 24.14
C ALA A 224 11.88 12.22 24.51
N GLU A 225 10.97 12.80 23.74
CA GLU A 225 9.53 12.62 23.89
C GLU A 225 9.09 11.41 23.07
N ALA A 226 8.50 10.44 23.75
CA ALA A 226 8.12 9.15 23.21
C ALA A 226 7.22 9.30 21.97
N LEU A 227 7.67 8.73 20.88
CA LEU A 227 6.78 8.47 19.75
C LEU A 227 5.71 7.46 20.20
N PRO A 228 4.42 7.71 19.95
CA PRO A 228 3.39 6.71 20.21
C PRO A 228 3.74 5.39 19.51
N GLU A 229 3.52 4.26 20.17
CA GLU A 229 3.88 2.92 19.68
C GLU A 229 3.35 2.69 18.24
N GLY A 230 2.12 3.12 17.97
CA GLY A 230 1.52 2.99 16.64
C GLY A 230 2.24 3.80 15.55
N LEU A 231 2.77 4.99 15.87
CA LEU A 231 3.54 5.79 14.92
C LEU A 231 4.95 5.19 14.73
N LEU A 232 5.58 4.75 15.81
CA LEU A 232 6.87 4.06 15.74
C LEU A 232 6.78 2.79 14.88
N LYS A 233 5.72 2.00 15.01
CA LYS A 233 5.48 0.82 14.16
C LYS A 233 5.45 1.20 12.67
N ARG A 234 4.71 2.25 12.29
CA ARG A 234 4.65 2.74 10.91
C ARG A 234 6.02 3.20 10.41
N ILE A 235 6.76 3.93 11.23
CA ILE A 235 8.13 4.39 10.93
C ILE A 235 9.06 3.20 10.67
N LEU A 236 9.02 2.18 11.53
CA LEU A 236 9.88 1.00 11.40
C LEU A 236 9.52 0.20 10.15
N LEU A 237 8.23 -0.02 9.88
CA LEU A 237 7.76 -0.70 8.68
C LEU A 237 8.20 0.04 7.41
N TYR A 238 7.99 1.34 7.38
CA TYR A 238 8.40 2.17 6.25
C TYR A 238 9.92 2.11 6.02
N ALA A 239 10.72 2.23 7.07
CA ALA A 239 12.17 2.18 6.98
C ALA A 239 12.68 0.84 6.44
N LEU A 240 12.12 -0.28 6.93
CA LEU A 240 12.48 -1.63 6.49
C LEU A 240 12.12 -1.90 5.02
N HIS A 241 11.02 -1.29 4.53
CA HIS A 241 10.63 -1.42 3.12
C HIS A 241 11.37 -0.47 2.18
N SER A 242 11.86 0.66 2.72
CA SER A 242 12.51 1.71 1.91
C SER A 242 14.02 1.51 1.73
N ASP A 243 14.65 0.72 2.60
CA ASP A 243 16.11 0.53 2.59
C ASP A 243 16.46 -0.94 2.89
N SER A 244 16.93 -1.64 1.86
CA SER A 244 17.33 -3.05 1.95
C SER A 244 18.57 -3.29 2.84
N ASP A 245 19.37 -2.26 3.12
CA ASP A 245 20.54 -2.36 3.97
C ASP A 245 20.20 -2.24 5.47
N LEU A 246 18.96 -1.83 5.78
CA LEU A 246 18.43 -1.78 7.12
C LEU A 246 17.75 -3.10 7.46
N ASP A 247 18.13 -3.66 8.61
CA ASP A 247 17.43 -4.76 9.25
C ASP A 247 16.98 -4.36 10.67
N VAL A 248 16.08 -5.15 11.23
CA VAL A 248 15.53 -4.91 12.59
C VAL A 248 16.63 -4.86 13.64
N GLU A 249 17.71 -5.64 13.49
CA GLU A 249 18.83 -5.68 14.44
C GLU A 249 19.61 -4.36 14.43
N LYS A 250 19.92 -3.84 13.25
CA LYS A 250 20.59 -2.53 13.10
C LYS A 250 19.75 -1.40 13.67
N ILE A 251 18.45 -1.36 13.36
CA ILE A 251 17.53 -0.36 13.91
C ILE A 251 17.48 -0.46 15.44
N TYR A 252 17.32 -1.67 15.98
CA TYR A 252 17.29 -1.89 17.42
C TYR A 252 18.57 -1.40 18.11
N HIS A 253 19.75 -1.70 17.53
CA HIS A 253 21.01 -1.22 18.07
C HIS A 253 21.10 0.31 18.08
N LYS A 254 20.61 0.98 17.04
CA LYS A 254 20.56 2.45 16.98
C LYS A 254 19.61 3.07 18.01
N LEU A 255 18.47 2.44 18.26
CA LEU A 255 17.49 2.91 19.23
C LEU A 255 17.85 2.56 20.69
N SER A 256 18.78 1.63 20.89
CA SER A 256 19.12 1.11 22.23
C SER A 256 19.66 2.14 23.22
N PRO A 257 20.31 3.26 22.83
CA PRO A 257 20.70 4.29 23.78
C PRO A 257 19.52 4.99 24.48
N ASN A 258 18.32 5.04 23.84
CA ASN A 258 17.13 5.58 24.44
C ASN A 258 16.26 4.44 25.02
N PRO A 259 16.09 4.32 26.36
CA PRO A 259 15.38 3.19 26.96
C PRO A 259 13.92 3.08 26.56
N GLU A 260 13.27 4.19 26.28
CA GLU A 260 11.85 4.25 25.89
C GLU A 260 11.67 3.82 24.44
N LEU A 261 12.43 4.40 23.52
CA LEU A 261 12.43 3.99 22.10
C LEU A 261 12.81 2.50 21.98
N ARG A 262 13.79 2.04 22.77
CA ARG A 262 14.17 0.62 22.81
C ARG A 262 13.02 -0.28 23.23
N ARG A 263 12.28 0.10 24.28
CA ARG A 263 11.13 -0.67 24.79
C ARG A 263 10.03 -0.76 23.73
N ASN A 264 9.68 0.39 23.14
CA ASN A 264 8.67 0.47 22.11
C ASN A 264 9.09 -0.28 20.84
N ALA A 265 10.37 -0.19 20.43
CA ALA A 265 10.89 -0.95 19.30
C ALA A 265 10.85 -2.47 19.52
N MET A 266 11.08 -2.94 20.76
CA MET A 266 10.95 -4.36 21.10
C MET A 266 9.49 -4.83 21.00
N SER A 267 8.54 -4.05 21.53
CA SER A 267 7.11 -4.36 21.41
C SER A 267 6.67 -4.43 19.96
N VAL A 268 7.07 -3.45 19.15
CA VAL A 268 6.79 -3.44 17.70
C VAL A 268 7.42 -4.63 17.00
N ALA A 269 8.68 -4.96 17.29
CA ALA A 269 9.35 -6.12 16.69
C ALA A 269 8.63 -7.44 17.04
N GLU A 270 8.16 -7.60 18.29
CA GLU A 270 7.37 -8.77 18.69
C GLU A 270 6.03 -8.85 17.94
N GLN A 271 5.36 -7.73 17.75
CA GLN A 271 4.12 -7.67 16.96
C GLN A 271 4.37 -8.05 15.49
N LEU A 272 5.41 -7.50 14.85
CA LEU A 272 5.77 -7.81 13.46
C LEU A 272 6.11 -9.29 13.27
N ILE A 273 6.80 -9.90 14.24
CA ILE A 273 7.08 -11.35 14.22
C ILE A 273 5.77 -12.13 14.26
N ALA A 274 4.86 -11.78 15.17
CA ALA A 274 3.58 -12.46 15.32
C ALA A 274 2.71 -12.33 14.07
N GLU A 275 2.66 -11.15 13.48
CA GLU A 275 1.94 -10.90 12.21
C GLU A 275 2.53 -11.69 11.05
N GLY A 276 3.87 -11.68 10.89
CA GLY A 276 4.55 -12.44 9.84
C GLY A 276 4.36 -13.96 9.97
N LEU A 277 4.42 -14.49 11.20
CA LEU A 277 4.15 -15.91 11.46
C LEU A 277 2.70 -16.28 11.13
N ASN A 278 1.74 -15.42 11.48
CA ASN A 278 0.33 -15.67 11.18
C ASN A 278 0.05 -15.61 9.68
N LYS A 279 0.60 -14.61 8.98
CA LYS A 279 0.49 -14.49 7.52
C LYS A 279 1.10 -15.70 6.82
N GLY A 280 2.33 -16.08 7.16
CA GLY A 280 2.98 -17.25 6.58
C GLY A 280 2.22 -18.57 6.84
N ARG A 281 1.51 -18.69 8.00
CA ARG A 281 0.65 -19.84 8.30
C ARG A 281 -0.58 -19.86 7.39
N VAL A 282 -1.22 -18.70 7.18
CA VAL A 282 -2.42 -18.59 6.31
C VAL A 282 -2.04 -18.89 4.86
N GLU A 283 -1.01 -18.25 4.34
CA GLU A 283 -0.52 -18.45 2.97
C GLU A 283 -0.08 -19.91 2.73
N GLY A 284 0.63 -20.51 3.71
CA GLY A 284 1.01 -21.92 3.66
C GLY A 284 -0.17 -22.87 3.64
N MET A 285 -1.25 -22.54 4.37
CA MET A 285 -2.49 -23.32 4.38
C MET A 285 -3.24 -23.18 3.05
N GLU A 286 -3.35 -21.98 2.50
CA GLU A 286 -4.00 -21.72 1.22
C GLU A 286 -3.28 -22.45 0.08
N MET A 287 -1.96 -22.30 0.00
CA MET A 287 -1.14 -23.06 -0.99
C MET A 287 -1.24 -24.57 -0.81
N GLY A 288 -1.34 -25.03 0.44
CA GLY A 288 -1.54 -26.47 0.74
C GLY A 288 -2.87 -27.00 0.22
N ILE A 289 -3.95 -26.23 0.42
CA ILE A 289 -5.28 -26.55 -0.06
C ILE A 289 -5.31 -26.55 -1.60
N GLU A 290 -4.76 -25.50 -2.24
CA GLU A 290 -4.72 -25.37 -3.69
C GLU A 290 -3.96 -26.55 -4.34
N LYS A 291 -2.75 -26.85 -3.84
CA LYS A 291 -1.97 -28.01 -4.30
C LYS A 291 -2.68 -29.34 -4.06
N GLY A 292 -3.37 -29.47 -2.92
CA GLY A 292 -4.16 -30.66 -2.60
C GLY A 292 -5.32 -30.86 -3.57
N LEU A 293 -6.06 -29.79 -3.87
CA LEU A 293 -7.18 -29.81 -4.82
C LEU A 293 -6.70 -30.14 -6.24
N GLU A 294 -5.61 -29.51 -6.70
CA GLU A 294 -5.08 -29.77 -8.03
C GLU A 294 -4.57 -31.22 -8.18
N LYS A 295 -3.85 -31.72 -7.16
CA LYS A 295 -3.42 -33.10 -7.13
C LYS A 295 -4.61 -34.08 -7.16
N GLY A 296 -5.62 -33.83 -6.34
CA GLY A 296 -6.84 -34.65 -6.32
C GLY A 296 -7.62 -34.59 -7.64
N ARG A 297 -7.65 -33.41 -8.31
CA ARG A 297 -8.25 -33.27 -9.64
C ARG A 297 -7.54 -34.09 -10.70
N VAL A 298 -6.20 -34.03 -10.74
CA VAL A 298 -5.37 -34.77 -11.68
C VAL A 298 -5.53 -36.27 -11.46
N GLU A 299 -5.41 -36.75 -10.22
CA GLU A 299 -5.58 -38.14 -9.86
C GLU A 299 -6.99 -38.67 -10.19
N GLY A 300 -8.03 -37.84 -9.93
CA GLY A 300 -9.41 -38.18 -10.25
C GLY A 300 -9.65 -38.30 -11.77
N GLN A 301 -9.07 -37.40 -12.56
CA GLN A 301 -9.15 -37.47 -14.03
C GLN A 301 -8.43 -38.73 -14.58
N GLU A 302 -7.26 -39.04 -14.05
CA GLU A 302 -6.50 -40.21 -14.45
C GLU A 302 -7.24 -41.53 -14.10
N LYS A 303 -7.78 -41.62 -12.88
CA LYS A 303 -8.62 -42.74 -12.46
C LYS A 303 -9.85 -42.89 -13.37
N GLY A 304 -10.57 -41.83 -13.62
CA GLY A 304 -11.76 -41.82 -14.48
C GLY A 304 -11.46 -42.32 -15.89
N LEU A 305 -10.29 -41.93 -16.44
CA LEU A 305 -9.83 -42.42 -17.75
C LEU A 305 -9.60 -43.95 -17.76
N TRP A 306 -8.97 -44.47 -16.72
CA TRP A 306 -8.72 -45.93 -16.62
C TRP A 306 -10.01 -46.71 -16.39
N ILE A 307 -10.92 -46.23 -15.56
CA ILE A 307 -12.23 -46.83 -15.32
C ILE A 307 -13.02 -46.92 -16.63
N GLY A 308 -13.10 -45.80 -17.38
CA GLY A 308 -13.77 -45.81 -18.68
C GLY A 308 -13.17 -46.80 -19.69
N LYS A 309 -11.83 -46.93 -19.75
CA LYS A 309 -11.16 -47.91 -20.61
C LYS A 309 -11.45 -49.34 -20.19
N ILE A 310 -11.49 -49.65 -18.89
CA ILE A 310 -11.81 -50.97 -18.36
C ILE A 310 -13.24 -51.35 -18.74
N GLN A 311 -14.21 -50.50 -18.42
CA GLN A 311 -15.62 -50.74 -18.70
C GLN A 311 -15.89 -50.96 -20.21
N THR A 312 -15.19 -50.15 -21.05
CA THR A 312 -15.27 -50.32 -22.52
C THR A 312 -14.76 -51.67 -22.98
N LEU A 313 -13.61 -52.13 -22.42
CA LEU A 313 -13.06 -53.46 -22.78
C LEU A 313 -13.94 -54.62 -22.28
N GLU A 314 -14.52 -54.47 -21.07
CA GLU A 314 -15.46 -55.48 -20.54
C GLU A 314 -16.70 -55.60 -21.43
N ASP A 315 -17.24 -54.45 -21.89
CA ASP A 315 -18.37 -54.44 -22.83
C ASP A 315 -18.02 -55.14 -24.17
N PHE A 316 -16.87 -54.80 -24.76
CA PHE A 316 -16.38 -55.48 -25.97
C PHE A 316 -16.15 -56.98 -25.79
N LEU A 317 -15.78 -57.44 -24.61
CA LEU A 317 -15.61 -58.84 -24.28
C LEU A 317 -16.94 -59.55 -23.96
N GLY A 318 -18.07 -58.81 -23.92
CA GLY A 318 -19.38 -59.34 -23.55
C GLY A 318 -19.51 -59.62 -22.04
N MET A 319 -18.71 -58.96 -21.23
CA MET A 319 -18.76 -59.04 -19.78
C MET A 319 -19.71 -57.99 -19.22
N ILE A 320 -20.21 -58.17 -18.03
CA ILE A 320 -20.96 -57.13 -17.33
C ILE A 320 -19.95 -56.09 -16.84
N PRO A 321 -20.09 -54.79 -17.23
CA PRO A 321 -19.15 -53.77 -16.80
C PRO A 321 -19.06 -53.66 -15.28
N SER A 322 -17.84 -53.57 -14.77
CA SER A 322 -17.56 -53.42 -13.34
C SER A 322 -18.16 -52.11 -12.84
N SER A 323 -18.82 -52.16 -11.67
CA SER A 323 -19.43 -50.95 -11.06
C SER A 323 -18.37 -49.98 -10.48
N SER A 324 -18.74 -48.72 -10.32
CA SER A 324 -17.89 -47.72 -9.64
C SER A 324 -17.51 -48.14 -8.23
N GLU A 325 -18.39 -48.84 -7.52
CA GLU A 325 -18.11 -49.35 -6.16
C GLU A 325 -16.92 -50.30 -6.12
N VAL A 326 -16.64 -51.01 -7.22
CA VAL A 326 -15.51 -51.95 -7.35
C VAL A 326 -14.25 -51.24 -7.84
N LEU A 327 -14.38 -50.27 -8.74
CA LEU A 327 -13.25 -49.62 -9.41
C LEU A 327 -12.71 -48.38 -8.68
N ASP A 328 -13.57 -47.56 -8.02
CA ASP A 328 -13.17 -46.35 -7.34
C ASP A 328 -12.16 -46.54 -6.17
N PRO A 329 -12.25 -47.64 -5.38
CA PRO A 329 -11.27 -47.88 -4.34
C PRO A 329 -9.85 -48.24 -4.88
N LEU A 330 -9.73 -48.65 -6.15
CA LEU A 330 -8.46 -49.07 -6.73
C LEU A 330 -7.54 -47.86 -7.01
N SER A 331 -6.24 -48.09 -6.86
CA SER A 331 -5.22 -47.10 -7.26
C SER A 331 -5.08 -47.08 -8.80
N VAL A 332 -4.51 -46.01 -9.34
CA VAL A 332 -4.21 -45.85 -10.76
C VAL A 332 -3.37 -47.04 -11.27
N VAL A 333 -2.44 -47.53 -10.47
CA VAL A 333 -1.57 -48.69 -10.81
C VAL A 333 -2.38 -49.97 -10.92
N GLU A 334 -3.32 -50.23 -10.01
CA GLU A 334 -4.20 -51.39 -10.02
C GLU A 334 -5.17 -51.35 -11.20
N LEU A 335 -5.74 -50.19 -11.48
CA LEU A 335 -6.60 -50.00 -12.66
C LEU A 335 -5.83 -50.21 -13.97
N ALA A 336 -4.61 -49.71 -14.07
CA ALA A 336 -3.77 -49.92 -15.24
C ALA A 336 -3.41 -51.44 -15.45
N ALA A 337 -3.13 -52.14 -14.35
CA ALA A 337 -2.87 -53.57 -14.39
C ALA A 337 -4.12 -54.38 -14.83
N MET A 338 -5.30 -54.04 -14.31
CA MET A 338 -6.58 -54.63 -14.70
C MET A 338 -6.88 -54.41 -16.18
N HIS A 339 -6.71 -53.17 -16.66
CA HIS A 339 -6.85 -52.86 -18.09
C HIS A 339 -5.91 -53.69 -18.97
N GLN A 340 -4.63 -53.82 -18.57
CA GLN A 340 -3.68 -54.68 -19.33
C GLN A 340 -4.10 -56.14 -19.40
N GLY A 341 -4.70 -56.66 -18.33
CA GLY A 341 -5.26 -58.01 -18.30
C GLY A 341 -6.40 -58.17 -19.31
N LEU A 342 -7.36 -57.30 -19.30
CA LEU A 342 -8.50 -57.29 -20.22
C LEU A 342 -8.07 -57.04 -21.66
N HIS A 343 -7.09 -56.20 -21.89
CA HIS A 343 -6.57 -55.91 -23.23
C HIS A 343 -5.90 -57.13 -23.86
N ARG A 344 -5.13 -57.92 -23.06
CA ARG A 344 -4.55 -59.20 -23.53
C ARG A 344 -5.63 -60.23 -23.90
N GLU A 345 -6.72 -60.29 -23.12
CA GLU A 345 -7.85 -61.18 -23.43
C GLU A 345 -8.58 -60.76 -24.72
N TYR A 346 -8.76 -59.42 -24.90
CA TYR A 346 -9.34 -58.86 -26.13
C TYR A 346 -8.48 -59.20 -27.36
N GLU A 347 -7.15 -59.04 -27.28
CA GLU A 347 -6.24 -59.41 -28.39
C GLU A 347 -6.28 -60.90 -28.70
N ARG A 348 -6.35 -61.77 -27.68
CA ARG A 348 -6.48 -63.16 -27.84
C ARG A 348 -7.76 -63.59 -28.60
N ARG A 349 -8.87 -62.95 -28.32
CA ARG A 349 -10.18 -63.25 -28.92
C ARG A 349 -10.37 -62.71 -30.33
N PHE A 350 -9.84 -61.49 -30.58
CA PHE A 350 -10.20 -60.72 -31.78
C PHE A 350 -9.05 -60.42 -32.74
N LYS A 351 -7.78 -60.59 -32.36
CA LYS A 351 -6.62 -60.33 -33.24
C LYS A 351 -5.92 -61.67 -33.76
N GLN A 352 -6.38 -62.85 -33.39
CA GLN A 352 -5.87 -64.09 -33.88
C GLN A 352 -6.76 -64.72 -35.02
N ARG A 353 -7.48 -63.85 -35.74
CA ARG A 353 -8.15 -64.20 -36.98
C ARG A 353 -7.51 -63.52 -38.17
#